data_96cf75964793dcda83ca1a0c214ca27e
#
_entry.id   96cf75964793dcda83ca1a0c214ca27e
#
_cell.length_a   1.000
_cell.length_b   1.000
_cell.length_c   1.000
_cell.angle_alpha   90.00
_cell.angle_beta   90.00
_cell.angle_gamma   90.00
#
_symmetry.space_group_name_H-M   'P 1'
#
loop_
_entity.id
_entity.type
_entity.pdbx_description
1 polymer ?
#
loop_
_entity_poly.entity_id
_entity_poly.type
_entity_poly.pdbx_seq_one_letter_code
_entity_poly.pdbx_strand_id
1 'polypeptide(L)'
;MAVVSVLQVIQAFTKPSRRTPVQVERGILALLNNGEEDYLNGARAFAIHPMANLSHTFLNLEGAGAGGRATLFRSTDAEVTKWYQHSKRPFGTVVSGDGFKRGMVKSQTDYKVFTENMGMRGLDVAFWEPRSRYHTTDDDVKHTSKESLWHMLGTALETLQAATSDTSREFDHDGEIPAGVGHEGVWFDCMRPSQLIWS
;
A
#
# COMPACT_ATOMS: atom_id res chain seq x y z
N MET A 1 -11.98 6.79 -0.84
CA MET A 1 -11.94 5.44 -0.19
C MET A 1 -10.66 5.21 0.60
N ALA A 2 -9.50 5.57 0.11
CA ALA A 2 -8.22 5.41 0.82
C ALA A 2 -8.22 6.06 2.22
N VAL A 3 -8.60 7.33 2.34
CA VAL A 3 -8.69 8.03 3.63
C VAL A 3 -9.58 7.28 4.65
N VAL A 4 -10.75 6.81 4.21
CA VAL A 4 -11.65 6.04 5.08
C VAL A 4 -11.00 4.73 5.52
N SER A 5 -10.31 4.04 4.61
CA SER A 5 -9.58 2.81 4.93
C SER A 5 -8.49 3.07 5.98
N VAL A 6 -7.69 4.13 5.81
CA VAL A 6 -6.65 4.51 6.80
C VAL A 6 -7.26 4.81 8.16
N LEU A 7 -8.33 5.61 8.23
CA LEU A 7 -9.00 5.93 9.50
C LEU A 7 -9.56 4.68 10.20
N GLN A 8 -10.14 3.75 9.46
CA GLN A 8 -10.65 2.49 10.01
C GLN A 8 -9.52 1.56 10.46
N VAL A 9 -8.41 1.52 9.75
CA VAL A 9 -7.20 0.79 10.17
C VAL A 9 -6.70 1.34 11.49
N ILE A 10 -6.51 2.67 11.62
CA ILE A 10 -6.09 3.30 12.89
C ILE A 10 -7.06 2.90 14.00
N GLN A 11 -8.36 2.97 13.76
CA GLN A 11 -9.36 2.60 14.75
C GLN A 11 -9.23 1.13 15.17
N ALA A 12 -8.97 0.23 14.23
CA ALA A 12 -8.81 -1.20 14.52
C ALA A 12 -7.57 -1.49 15.38
N PHE A 13 -6.47 -0.77 15.14
CA PHE A 13 -5.23 -0.93 15.90
C PHE A 13 -5.23 -0.22 17.26
N THR A 14 -6.00 0.86 17.42
CA THR A 14 -6.05 1.64 18.67
C THR A 14 -7.16 1.21 19.62
N LYS A 15 -8.20 0.55 19.13
CA LYS A 15 -9.31 0.03 19.94
C LYS A 15 -9.24 -1.49 20.00
N PRO A 16 -8.67 -2.07 21.08
CA PRO A 16 -8.55 -3.51 21.18
C PRO A 16 -9.95 -4.16 21.15
N SER A 17 -10.16 -5.01 20.17
CA SER A 17 -11.35 -5.87 20.15
C SER A 17 -11.11 -7.06 21.09
N ARG A 18 -12.08 -7.36 21.95
CA ARG A 18 -12.04 -8.57 22.80
C ARG A 18 -12.01 -9.87 21.97
N ARG A 19 -12.36 -9.81 20.69
CA ARG A 19 -12.45 -10.99 19.80
C ARG A 19 -11.17 -11.31 19.05
N THR A 20 -10.32 -10.33 18.78
CA THR A 20 -9.04 -10.51 18.10
C THR A 20 -8.06 -9.44 18.58
N PRO A 21 -7.24 -9.74 19.58
CA PRO A 21 -6.14 -8.85 19.92
C PRO A 21 -5.20 -8.79 18.71
N VAL A 22 -4.98 -7.60 18.17
CA VAL A 22 -3.93 -7.38 17.17
C VAL A 22 -2.64 -7.27 17.95
N GLN A 23 -1.75 -8.24 17.77
CA GLN A 23 -0.41 -8.16 18.30
C GLN A 23 0.36 -7.18 17.40
N VAL A 24 0.93 -6.13 18.00
CA VAL A 24 1.68 -5.10 17.31
C VAL A 24 3.06 -5.02 17.93
N GLU A 25 4.05 -5.47 17.17
CA GLU A 25 5.46 -5.37 17.57
C GLU A 25 6.10 -4.09 17.00
N ARG A 26 5.51 -3.54 15.93
CA ARG A 26 5.99 -2.34 15.23
C ARG A 26 4.92 -1.26 15.21
N GLY A 27 5.33 0.00 15.39
CA GLY A 27 4.42 1.14 15.33
C GLY A 27 3.84 1.39 13.93
N ILE A 28 2.69 2.05 13.89
CA ILE A 28 2.05 2.50 12.65
C ILE A 28 2.00 4.02 12.65
N LEU A 29 2.52 4.63 11.59
CA LEU A 29 2.37 6.05 11.29
C LEU A 29 1.36 6.19 10.16
N ALA A 30 0.26 6.89 10.40
CA ALA A 30 -0.71 7.18 9.37
C ALA A 30 -0.45 8.56 8.76
N LEU A 31 -0.20 8.57 7.46
CA LEU A 31 -0.04 9.78 6.67
C LEU A 31 -1.30 10.03 5.84
N LEU A 32 -1.96 11.15 6.09
CA LEU A 32 -3.03 11.68 5.27
C LEU A 32 -2.49 12.97 4.64
N ASN A 33 -2.10 12.90 3.40
CA ASN A 33 -1.54 14.03 2.67
C ASN A 33 -2.46 14.53 1.55
N ASN A 34 -2.05 15.58 0.89
CA ASN A 34 -2.72 16.19 -0.25
C ASN A 34 -1.67 16.68 -1.27
N GLY A 35 -2.11 17.08 -2.46
CA GLY A 35 -1.22 17.60 -3.50
C GLY A 35 -0.40 16.52 -4.20
N GLU A 36 -0.94 15.31 -4.31
CA GLU A 36 -0.30 14.22 -5.07
C GLU A 36 -0.24 14.61 -6.55
N GLU A 37 -1.34 15.09 -7.12
CA GLU A 37 -1.45 15.53 -8.52
C GLU A 37 -0.57 16.77 -8.82
N ASP A 38 -0.19 17.52 -7.80
CA ASP A 38 0.70 18.68 -7.88
C ASP A 38 2.15 18.27 -7.55
N TYR A 39 2.75 17.39 -8.36
CA TYR A 39 4.14 16.95 -8.21
C TYR A 39 4.46 16.22 -6.88
N LEU A 40 3.51 15.48 -6.32
CA LEU A 40 3.68 14.69 -5.08
C LEU A 40 4.05 15.57 -3.86
N ASN A 41 3.51 16.78 -3.80
CA ASN A 41 3.92 17.78 -2.81
C ASN A 41 3.70 17.31 -1.36
N GLY A 42 2.61 16.58 -1.09
CA GLY A 42 2.34 16.04 0.25
C GLY A 42 3.39 15.03 0.69
N ALA A 43 3.76 14.08 -0.17
CA ALA A 43 4.79 13.11 0.13
C ALA A 43 6.18 13.77 0.28
N ARG A 44 6.49 14.76 -0.57
CA ARG A 44 7.75 15.53 -0.48
C ARG A 44 7.84 16.33 0.82
N ALA A 45 6.74 16.92 1.26
CA ALA A 45 6.67 17.61 2.55
C ALA A 45 6.86 16.62 3.71
N PHE A 46 6.29 15.44 3.62
CA PHE A 46 6.50 14.39 4.60
C PHE A 46 7.97 13.94 4.63
N ALA A 47 8.63 13.79 3.48
CA ALA A 47 10.02 13.34 3.40
C ALA A 47 11.02 14.23 4.18
N ILE A 48 10.68 15.50 4.41
CA ILE A 48 11.48 16.41 5.23
C ILE A 48 10.93 16.61 6.65
N HIS A 49 9.84 15.93 6.99
CA HIS A 49 9.23 16.01 8.32
C HIS A 49 9.99 15.11 9.32
N PRO A 50 10.19 15.52 10.57
CA PRO A 50 10.91 14.69 11.56
C PRO A 50 10.35 13.29 11.77
N MET A 51 9.04 13.11 11.61
CA MET A 51 8.40 11.80 11.72
C MET A 51 8.79 10.84 10.58
N ALA A 52 9.28 11.34 9.46
CA ALA A 52 9.74 10.52 8.35
C ALA A 52 10.87 9.56 8.76
N ASN A 53 11.75 10.02 9.66
CA ASN A 53 12.86 9.22 10.19
C ASN A 53 12.42 8.01 11.04
N LEU A 54 11.14 7.96 11.41
CA LEU A 54 10.56 6.83 12.18
C LEU A 54 9.94 5.76 11.27
N SER A 55 9.88 6.02 9.96
CA SER A 55 9.23 5.12 9.01
C SER A 55 10.26 4.44 8.10
N HIS A 56 10.15 3.12 7.97
CA HIS A 56 11.07 2.29 7.19
C HIS A 56 10.37 1.57 6.04
N THR A 57 9.07 1.32 6.22
CA THR A 57 8.24 0.64 5.24
C THR A 57 6.93 1.40 5.08
N PHE A 58 6.23 1.19 3.96
CA PHE A 58 4.97 1.86 3.69
C PHE A 58 3.96 0.97 2.97
N LEU A 59 2.70 1.27 3.16
CA LEU A 59 1.57 0.82 2.35
C LEU A 59 0.86 2.06 1.82
N ASN A 60 1.01 2.34 0.53
CA ASN A 60 0.33 3.43 -0.15
C ASN A 60 -1.03 2.97 -0.69
N LEU A 61 -2.06 3.75 -0.46
CA LEU A 61 -3.43 3.48 -0.90
C LEU A 61 -3.90 4.58 -1.84
N GLU A 62 -4.16 4.20 -3.09
CA GLU A 62 -4.41 5.12 -4.19
C GLU A 62 -5.74 4.85 -4.91
N GLY A 63 -6.09 5.78 -5.79
CA GLY A 63 -7.24 5.66 -6.68
C GLY A 63 -6.88 6.02 -8.12
N ALA A 64 -6.76 5.03 -8.99
CA ALA A 64 -6.63 5.21 -10.43
C ALA A 64 -7.91 4.82 -11.17
N GLY A 65 -9.02 4.74 -10.46
CA GLY A 65 -10.38 4.43 -10.90
C GLY A 65 -11.35 4.57 -9.74
N ALA A 66 -12.66 4.59 -10.01
CA ALA A 66 -13.68 4.87 -9.01
C ALA A 66 -13.98 3.67 -8.08
N GLY A 67 -13.41 2.49 -8.31
CA GLY A 67 -13.71 1.29 -7.51
C GLY A 67 -13.11 0.00 -8.08
N GLY A 68 -13.91 -1.05 -8.09
CA GLY A 68 -13.44 -2.40 -8.39
C GLY A 68 -12.71 -3.03 -7.23
N ARG A 69 -11.81 -3.97 -7.51
CA ARG A 69 -10.91 -4.55 -6.52
C ARG A 69 -9.67 -3.67 -6.37
N ALA A 70 -9.27 -3.41 -5.13
CA ALA A 70 -8.00 -2.75 -4.87
C ALA A 70 -6.86 -3.69 -5.30
N THR A 71 -6.01 -3.21 -6.18
CA THR A 71 -4.97 -3.97 -6.87
C THR A 71 -3.60 -3.61 -6.32
N LEU A 72 -2.81 -4.59 -5.90
CA LEU A 72 -1.37 -4.39 -5.73
C LEU A 72 -0.75 -4.23 -7.11
N PHE A 73 -0.28 -3.04 -7.44
CA PHE A 73 0.27 -2.75 -8.76
C PHE A 73 1.75 -2.41 -8.75
N ARG A 74 2.32 -2.10 -7.59
CA ARG A 74 3.77 -1.99 -7.37
C ARG A 74 4.16 -2.54 -6.01
N SER A 75 5.33 -3.12 -5.97
CA SER A 75 6.04 -3.48 -4.74
C SER A 75 7.53 -3.25 -4.96
N THR A 76 8.23 -2.91 -3.90
CA THR A 76 9.67 -2.74 -3.94
C THR A 76 10.39 -4.08 -4.05
N ASP A 77 9.86 -5.10 -3.39
CA ASP A 77 10.53 -6.40 -3.26
C ASP A 77 9.58 -7.52 -2.80
N ALA A 78 10.07 -8.75 -2.87
CA ALA A 78 9.31 -9.95 -2.50
C ALA A 78 8.98 -10.00 -1.00
N GLU A 79 9.86 -9.49 -0.14
CA GLU A 79 9.73 -9.60 1.30
C GLU A 79 8.53 -8.79 1.79
N VAL A 80 8.39 -7.52 1.36
CA VAL A 80 7.20 -6.71 1.71
C VAL A 80 5.94 -7.23 1.03
N THR A 81 6.07 -7.83 -0.17
CA THR A 81 4.93 -8.43 -0.87
C THR A 81 4.33 -9.62 -0.10
N LYS A 82 5.13 -10.34 0.68
CA LYS A 82 4.64 -11.44 1.55
C LYS A 82 3.60 -10.95 2.55
N TRP A 83 3.68 -9.72 3.04
CA TRP A 83 2.65 -9.19 3.94
C TRP A 83 1.30 -9.08 3.24
N TYR A 84 1.28 -8.67 1.98
CA TYR A 84 0.06 -8.57 1.17
C TYR A 84 -0.57 -9.94 0.90
N GLN A 85 0.23 -10.99 0.82
CA GLN A 85 -0.23 -12.38 0.66
C GLN A 85 -1.14 -12.84 1.81
N HIS A 86 -1.00 -12.25 3.00
CA HIS A 86 -1.87 -12.56 4.15
C HIS A 86 -3.29 -11.99 4.00
N SER A 87 -3.54 -11.13 3.02
CA SER A 87 -4.90 -10.70 2.70
C SER A 87 -5.75 -11.91 2.28
N LYS A 88 -6.99 -11.95 2.77
CA LYS A 88 -7.95 -12.98 2.37
C LYS A 88 -8.36 -12.88 0.90
N ARG A 89 -8.17 -11.73 0.31
CA ARG A 89 -8.55 -11.43 -1.08
C ARG A 89 -7.44 -10.67 -1.79
N PRO A 90 -6.23 -11.23 -1.85
CA PRO A 90 -5.15 -10.56 -2.54
C PRO A 90 -5.50 -10.44 -4.03
N PHE A 91 -5.18 -9.30 -4.60
CA PHE A 91 -5.42 -9.05 -6.02
C PHE A 91 -4.30 -8.20 -6.57
N GLY A 92 -3.62 -8.66 -7.61
CA GLY A 92 -2.52 -7.93 -8.21
C GLY A 92 -1.70 -8.74 -9.19
N THR A 93 -0.84 -8.03 -9.90
CA THR A 93 0.11 -8.63 -10.83
C THR A 93 1.37 -7.77 -10.95
N VAL A 94 2.52 -8.42 -11.03
CA VAL A 94 3.82 -7.77 -11.24
C VAL A 94 3.90 -6.99 -12.56
N VAL A 95 3.09 -7.35 -13.55
CA VAL A 95 3.11 -6.73 -14.89
C VAL A 95 2.93 -5.21 -14.83
N SER A 96 2.10 -4.71 -13.93
CA SER A 96 1.95 -3.26 -13.73
C SER A 96 3.24 -2.62 -13.20
N GLY A 97 3.88 -3.24 -12.23
CA GLY A 97 5.19 -2.80 -11.71
C GLY A 97 6.27 -2.77 -12.80
N ASP A 98 6.32 -3.79 -13.64
CA ASP A 98 7.23 -3.84 -14.78
C ASP A 98 6.96 -2.72 -15.79
N GLY A 99 5.68 -2.37 -16.00
CA GLY A 99 5.29 -1.24 -16.83
C GLY A 99 5.87 0.08 -16.35
N PHE A 100 5.86 0.32 -15.03
CA PHE A 100 6.50 1.48 -14.41
C PHE A 100 8.04 1.42 -14.54
N LYS A 101 8.67 0.30 -14.20
CA LYS A 101 10.13 0.12 -14.28
C LYS A 101 10.66 0.35 -15.70
N ARG A 102 9.91 -0.06 -16.73
CA ARG A 102 10.27 0.12 -18.14
C ARG A 102 9.88 1.49 -18.72
N GLY A 103 9.31 2.37 -17.92
CA GLY A 103 8.86 3.70 -18.37
C GLY A 103 7.67 3.68 -19.35
N MET A 104 6.96 2.56 -19.42
CA MET A 104 5.72 2.44 -20.22
C MET A 104 4.57 3.21 -19.56
N VAL A 105 4.53 3.24 -18.24
CA VAL A 105 3.63 4.06 -17.44
C VAL A 105 4.40 5.26 -16.93
N LYS A 106 4.00 6.46 -17.34
CA LYS A 106 4.70 7.72 -17.03
C LYS A 106 4.14 8.44 -15.79
N SER A 107 2.90 8.12 -15.39
CA SER A 107 2.32 8.64 -14.15
C SER A 107 3.07 8.09 -12.94
N GLN A 108 3.04 8.81 -11.84
CA GLN A 108 3.66 8.41 -10.59
C GLN A 108 2.65 8.59 -9.46
N THR A 109 2.91 7.94 -8.32
CA THR A 109 2.21 8.19 -7.06
C THR A 109 3.22 8.55 -5.99
N ASP A 110 2.76 8.81 -4.78
CA ASP A 110 3.61 9.05 -3.61
C ASP A 110 4.64 7.93 -3.36
N TYR A 111 4.38 6.72 -3.87
CA TYR A 111 5.32 5.59 -3.89
C TYR A 111 6.71 6.01 -4.38
N LYS A 112 6.78 6.85 -5.40
CA LYS A 112 8.06 7.33 -5.95
C LYS A 112 8.88 8.10 -4.92
N VAL A 113 8.24 9.00 -4.18
CA VAL A 113 8.93 9.78 -3.14
C VAL A 113 9.40 8.87 -2.02
N PHE A 114 8.56 7.95 -1.57
CA PHE A 114 8.92 7.02 -0.50
C PHE A 114 10.09 6.12 -0.88
N THR A 115 10.12 5.62 -2.13
CA THR A 115 11.21 4.75 -2.59
C THR A 115 12.47 5.51 -2.98
N GLU A 116 12.36 6.53 -3.84
CA GLU A 116 13.52 7.19 -4.43
C GLU A 116 14.14 8.26 -3.51
N ASN A 117 13.32 9.01 -2.76
CA ASN A 117 13.82 10.08 -1.90
C ASN A 117 14.07 9.62 -0.45
N MET A 118 13.31 8.65 0.03
CA MET A 118 13.39 8.18 1.42
C MET A 118 14.01 6.79 1.56
N GLY A 119 14.22 6.06 0.45
CA GLY A 119 14.78 4.70 0.49
C GLY A 119 13.89 3.67 1.18
N MET A 120 12.59 3.96 1.32
CA MET A 120 11.66 3.07 1.99
C MET A 120 11.27 1.87 1.11
N ARG A 121 10.93 0.77 1.76
CA ARG A 121 10.38 -0.42 1.12
C ARG A 121 8.86 -0.45 1.30
N GLY A 122 8.11 -0.88 0.29
CA GLY A 122 6.66 -0.89 0.47
C GLY A 122 5.85 -1.28 -0.75
N LEU A 123 4.56 -1.06 -0.58
CA LEU A 123 3.50 -1.53 -1.46
C LEU A 123 2.66 -0.36 -1.96
N ASP A 124 2.19 -0.46 -3.19
CA ASP A 124 1.30 0.49 -3.84
C ASP A 124 0.03 -0.22 -4.29
N VAL A 125 -1.10 0.13 -3.69
CA VAL A 125 -2.40 -0.50 -3.90
C VAL A 125 -3.40 0.54 -4.37
N ALA A 126 -4.04 0.30 -5.52
CA ALA A 126 -4.99 1.23 -6.11
C ALA A 126 -6.22 0.57 -6.69
N PHE A 127 -7.27 1.37 -6.86
CA PHE A 127 -8.40 1.02 -7.73
C PHE A 127 -8.08 1.31 -9.19
N TRP A 128 -8.58 0.44 -10.07
CA TRP A 128 -8.43 0.58 -11.52
C TRP A 128 -9.75 0.74 -12.27
N GLU A 129 -10.85 0.34 -11.68
CA GLU A 129 -12.14 0.21 -12.37
C GLU A 129 -13.22 1.06 -11.71
N PRO A 130 -14.08 1.68 -12.53
CA PRO A 130 -13.91 1.91 -13.96
C PRO A 130 -12.91 3.04 -14.23
N ARG A 131 -11.94 2.80 -15.09
CA ARG A 131 -10.90 3.77 -15.46
C ARG A 131 -11.47 5.01 -16.15
N SER A 132 -12.62 4.87 -16.83
CA SER A 132 -13.27 5.97 -17.55
C SER A 132 -13.69 7.16 -16.67
N ARG A 133 -13.77 6.96 -15.36
CA ARG A 133 -14.12 8.03 -14.40
C ARG A 133 -12.92 8.74 -13.80
N TYR A 134 -11.74 8.15 -13.94
CA TYR A 134 -10.51 8.69 -13.39
C TYR A 134 -10.21 10.07 -13.97
N HIS A 135 -9.91 11.04 -13.09
CA HIS A 135 -9.67 12.45 -13.42
C HIS A 135 -10.85 13.12 -14.15
N THR A 136 -12.07 12.75 -13.83
CA THR A 136 -13.29 13.38 -14.32
C THR A 136 -14.16 13.86 -13.16
N THR A 137 -15.24 14.60 -13.48
CA THR A 137 -16.25 15.02 -12.49
C THR A 137 -17.01 13.85 -11.87
N ASP A 138 -16.96 12.67 -12.48
CA ASP A 138 -17.59 11.45 -11.98
C ASP A 138 -16.64 10.62 -11.08
N ASP A 139 -15.42 11.09 -10.85
CA ASP A 139 -14.51 10.52 -9.86
C ASP A 139 -14.89 11.00 -8.46
N ASP A 140 -16.05 10.59 -8.02
CA ASP A 140 -16.67 11.03 -6.77
C ASP A 140 -17.19 9.85 -5.92
N VAL A 141 -17.61 10.18 -4.72
CA VAL A 141 -18.12 9.18 -3.75
C VAL A 141 -19.42 8.48 -4.20
N LYS A 142 -20.20 9.07 -5.10
CA LYS A 142 -21.46 8.47 -5.59
C LYS A 142 -21.21 7.32 -6.56
N HIS A 143 -20.04 7.31 -7.18
CA HIS A 143 -19.65 6.33 -8.17
C HIS A 143 -18.73 5.23 -7.60
N THR A 144 -18.53 5.23 -6.27
CA THR A 144 -17.82 4.16 -5.56
C THR A 144 -18.79 3.15 -4.96
N SER A 145 -18.30 1.99 -4.56
CA SER A 145 -19.11 0.97 -3.91
C SER A 145 -18.58 0.62 -2.52
N LYS A 146 -19.48 0.10 -1.67
CA LYS A 146 -19.11 -0.41 -0.35
C LYS A 146 -18.22 -1.65 -0.47
N GLU A 147 -18.42 -2.44 -1.49
CA GLU A 147 -17.64 -3.65 -1.78
C GLU A 147 -16.20 -3.28 -2.12
N SER A 148 -16.00 -2.23 -2.92
CA SER A 148 -14.66 -1.70 -3.23
C SER A 148 -13.96 -1.17 -1.97
N LEU A 149 -14.66 -0.34 -1.19
CA LEU A 149 -14.14 0.14 0.09
C LEU A 149 -13.78 -1.02 1.02
N TRP A 150 -14.65 -2.02 1.12
CA TRP A 150 -14.42 -3.20 1.95
C TRP A 150 -13.23 -4.02 1.49
N HIS A 151 -13.01 -4.10 0.17
CA HIS A 151 -11.86 -4.80 -0.40
C HIS A 151 -10.56 -4.09 -0.02
N MET A 152 -10.45 -2.77 -0.23
CA MET A 152 -9.27 -1.99 0.13
C MET A 152 -9.01 -2.01 1.64
N LEU A 153 -10.04 -1.77 2.44
CA LEU A 153 -9.93 -1.79 3.90
C LEU A 153 -9.46 -3.16 4.43
N GLY A 154 -10.08 -4.24 3.95
CA GLY A 154 -9.71 -5.59 4.37
C GLY A 154 -8.26 -5.91 3.99
N THR A 155 -7.88 -5.62 2.75
CA THR A 155 -6.51 -5.79 2.27
C THR A 155 -5.51 -4.97 3.09
N ALA A 156 -5.79 -3.69 3.33
CA ALA A 156 -4.91 -2.82 4.09
C ALA A 156 -4.76 -3.30 5.55
N LEU A 157 -5.86 -3.68 6.20
CA LEU A 157 -5.85 -4.15 7.58
C LEU A 157 -5.03 -5.45 7.71
N GLU A 158 -5.29 -6.43 6.86
CA GLU A 158 -4.64 -7.74 6.92
C GLU A 158 -3.14 -7.65 6.55
N THR A 159 -2.79 -6.82 5.57
CA THR A 159 -1.39 -6.53 5.23
C THR A 159 -0.64 -5.86 6.38
N LEU A 160 -1.24 -4.85 7.01
CA LEU A 160 -0.62 -4.16 8.13
C LEU A 160 -0.55 -5.02 9.39
N GLN A 161 -1.49 -5.92 9.62
CA GLN A 161 -1.39 -6.92 10.68
C GLN A 161 -0.17 -7.82 10.47
N ALA A 162 0.05 -8.30 9.25
CA ALA A 162 1.23 -9.09 8.92
C ALA A 162 2.52 -8.28 9.09
N ALA A 163 2.57 -7.06 8.54
CA ALA A 163 3.74 -6.18 8.62
C ALA A 163 4.12 -5.81 10.07
N THR A 164 3.13 -5.48 10.91
CA THR A 164 3.38 -5.07 12.30
C THR A 164 3.72 -6.24 13.23
N SER A 165 3.37 -7.46 12.86
CA SER A 165 3.69 -8.68 13.59
C SER A 165 4.96 -9.37 13.08
N ASP A 166 5.55 -8.85 12.01
CA ASP A 166 6.78 -9.40 11.43
C ASP A 166 7.99 -9.05 12.31
N THR A 167 8.58 -10.06 12.92
CA THR A 167 9.78 -9.96 13.78
C THR A 167 11.04 -10.41 13.05
N SER A 168 10.99 -10.58 11.73
CA SER A 168 12.17 -10.96 10.97
C SER A 168 13.23 -9.85 11.00
N ARG A 169 14.49 -10.26 11.02
CA ARG A 169 15.63 -9.33 11.06
C ARG A 169 15.77 -8.51 9.76
N GLU A 170 15.10 -8.91 8.70
CA GLU A 170 15.07 -8.19 7.40
C GLU A 170 14.53 -6.76 7.54
N PHE A 171 13.76 -6.50 8.60
CA PHE A 171 13.15 -5.21 8.90
C PHE A 171 13.61 -4.63 10.24
N ASP A 172 14.59 -5.26 10.90
CA ASP A 172 15.23 -4.71 12.09
C ASP A 172 16.32 -3.74 11.68
N HIS A 173 16.24 -2.52 12.22
CA HIS A 173 17.23 -1.48 11.93
C HIS A 173 17.65 -0.82 13.23
N ASP A 174 18.92 -0.92 13.52
CA ASP A 174 19.58 -0.16 14.57
C ASP A 174 19.79 1.31 14.14
N GLY A 175 18.73 1.94 13.58
CA GLY A 175 18.70 3.35 13.21
C GLY A 175 19.14 3.67 11.77
N GLU A 176 19.55 2.71 10.97
CA GLU A 176 19.83 2.90 9.55
C GLU A 176 18.71 2.31 8.68
N ILE A 177 18.21 3.07 7.73
CA ILE A 177 17.28 2.59 6.71
C ILE A 177 18.09 1.70 5.75
N PRO A 178 17.82 0.40 5.63
CA PRO A 178 18.53 -0.38 4.62
C PRO A 178 18.08 0.10 3.26
N ALA A 179 19.00 0.66 2.54
CA ALA A 179 18.81 0.89 1.14
C ALA A 179 18.46 -0.43 0.45
N GLY A 180 17.19 -0.60 0.09
CA GLY A 180 16.69 -1.43 -0.99
C GLY A 180 17.33 -2.81 -1.26
N VAL A 181 17.65 -3.59 -0.25
CA VAL A 181 18.17 -4.95 -0.46
C VAL A 181 17.01 -5.94 -0.36
N GLY A 182 16.01 -5.75 -1.18
CA GLY A 182 14.95 -6.73 -1.34
C GLY A 182 15.19 -7.59 -2.59
N HIS A 183 14.74 -8.83 -2.56
CA HIS A 183 14.78 -9.69 -3.74
C HIS A 183 13.64 -9.32 -4.68
N GLU A 184 13.92 -9.31 -5.98
CA GLU A 184 12.86 -9.17 -6.97
C GLU A 184 11.93 -10.39 -6.89
N GLY A 185 10.63 -10.15 -6.87
CA GLY A 185 9.61 -11.18 -6.82
C GLY A 185 8.67 -11.12 -8.00
N VAL A 186 8.12 -12.25 -8.37
CA VAL A 186 7.00 -12.35 -9.32
C VAL A 186 5.75 -12.68 -8.54
N TRP A 187 4.70 -11.86 -8.68
CA TRP A 187 3.41 -12.11 -8.04
C TRP A 187 2.27 -11.91 -9.04
N PHE A 188 1.27 -12.71 -8.90
CA PHE A 188 0.02 -12.59 -9.66
C PHE A 188 -1.11 -13.30 -8.92
N ASP A 189 -2.34 -12.87 -9.15
CA ASP A 189 -3.51 -13.57 -8.65
C ASP A 189 -3.86 -14.75 -9.55
N CYS A 190 -4.15 -15.88 -8.92
CA CYS A 190 -4.72 -17.03 -9.60
C CYS A 190 -6.24 -17.05 -9.44
N MET A 191 -6.94 -17.78 -10.32
CA MET A 191 -8.40 -17.94 -10.32
C MET A 191 -9.00 -18.48 -8.99
N ARG A 192 -8.18 -18.81 -8.01
CA ARG A 192 -8.61 -19.12 -6.63
C ARG A 192 -8.50 -17.87 -5.78
N PRO A 193 -9.57 -17.50 -5.03
CA PRO A 193 -9.65 -16.22 -4.32
C PRO A 193 -8.63 -15.99 -3.19
N SER A 194 -7.65 -16.85 -2.99
CA SER A 194 -6.80 -16.83 -1.80
C SER A 194 -5.31 -17.12 -2.00
N GLN A 195 -4.78 -17.05 -3.22
CA GLN A 195 -3.35 -17.35 -3.43
C GLN A 195 -2.70 -16.39 -4.42
N LEU A 196 -1.75 -15.60 -3.94
CA LEU A 196 -0.65 -15.06 -4.73
C LEU A 196 0.41 -16.16 -4.84
N ILE A 197 0.85 -16.48 -6.05
CA ILE A 197 1.89 -17.49 -6.31
C ILE A 197 3.23 -16.77 -6.49
N TRP A 198 4.24 -17.34 -5.89
CA TRP A 198 5.62 -16.86 -5.91
C TRP A 198 6.48 -17.80 -6.76
N SER A 199 7.43 -17.28 -7.46
CA SER A 199 8.55 -18.04 -8.00
C SER A 199 9.87 -17.40 -7.56
#